data_d004a2e0dcf1129548a525846d8bdf88
#
_entry.id   d004a2e0dcf1129548a525846d8bdf88
#
_cell.length_a   1.000
_cell.length_b   1.000
_cell.length_c   1.000
_cell.angle_alpha   90.00
_cell.angle_beta   90.00
_cell.angle_gamma   90.00
#
_symmetry.space_group_name_H-M   'P 1'
#
loop_
_entity.id
_entity.type
_entity.pdbx_description
1 polymer ?
#
loop_
_entity_poly.entity_id
_entity_poly.type
_entity_poly.pdbx_seq_one_letter_code
_entity_poly.pdbx_strand_id
1 'polypeptide(L)'
;MDGPLKNLLVVDLTRVLVGPYCTMILSDLGARVIKVEAPEIGDDSRKFGPFIEDYSAYFMSLNRGKESIALNLKNEDDKKIFDKILSKADILVENFKPGTLEKWGYGWKDVNKKYPKLIYASASGFGQTGPLKELPAYDMVVQGMGGLMSVTGQPNSEPTRVGTSIGDITAGLFTTIGINAALYDRQKTGKGMYIDVSMLDCQIAILENAIARYLAKNEIPKPMGSRHPSIAPFEAFKTQDSYIIIAAGNDKLFEKLCTLLKLPELIQDPKFSDNSSRAQNMDELKKILENKLSSRKTNEWVKD
;
A
#
# COMPACT_ATOMS: atom_id res chain seq x y z
N MET A 1 -21.47 11.35 7.25
CA MET A 1 -21.15 10.22 8.16
C MET A 1 -20.61 10.76 9.47
N ASP A 2 -20.98 10.16 10.58
CA ASP A 2 -20.35 10.50 11.88
C ASP A 2 -19.02 9.74 11.98
N GLY A 3 -17.94 10.47 12.09
CA GLY A 3 -16.59 9.90 12.19
C GLY A 3 -15.62 10.85 12.88
N PRO A 4 -14.40 10.40 13.22
CA PRO A 4 -13.42 11.22 13.93
C PRO A 4 -13.02 12.48 13.16
N LEU A 5 -13.18 12.52 11.84
CA LEU A 5 -12.83 13.65 10.98
C LEU A 5 -14.04 14.46 10.48
N LYS A 6 -15.23 14.29 11.06
CA LYS A 6 -16.52 14.86 10.58
C LYS A 6 -16.56 16.39 10.40
N ASN A 7 -15.67 17.12 11.03
CA ASN A 7 -15.63 18.58 10.94
C ASN A 7 -14.56 19.09 9.96
N LEU A 8 -13.87 18.20 9.25
CA LEU A 8 -12.80 18.57 8.35
C LEU A 8 -13.26 18.60 6.90
N LEU A 9 -12.79 19.61 6.16
CA LEU A 9 -12.97 19.74 4.72
C LEU A 9 -11.66 19.40 4.00
N VAL A 10 -11.73 18.41 3.13
CA VAL A 10 -10.64 17.97 2.25
C VAL A 10 -10.92 18.45 0.83
N VAL A 11 -9.98 19.13 0.23
CA VAL A 11 -9.94 19.42 -1.21
C VAL A 11 -9.08 18.35 -1.87
N ASP A 12 -9.69 17.60 -2.76
CA ASP A 12 -9.08 16.47 -3.47
C ASP A 12 -8.82 16.85 -4.92
N LEU A 13 -7.56 17.18 -5.27
CA LEU A 13 -7.10 17.42 -6.64
C LEU A 13 -6.54 16.16 -7.29
N THR A 14 -6.66 15.02 -6.63
CA THR A 14 -6.00 13.79 -7.05
C THR A 14 -6.74 13.06 -8.15
N ARG A 15 -6.05 12.13 -8.82
CA ARG A 15 -6.60 11.28 -9.87
C ARG A 15 -6.00 9.89 -9.82
N VAL A 16 -6.67 8.94 -10.46
CA VAL A 16 -6.31 7.53 -10.61
C VAL A 16 -6.39 6.77 -9.29
N LEU A 17 -5.28 6.58 -8.54
CA LEU A 17 -5.30 5.67 -7.39
C LEU A 17 -4.65 6.24 -6.12
N VAL A 18 -3.39 6.64 -6.12
CA VAL A 18 -2.63 7.03 -4.92
C VAL A 18 -3.40 8.02 -4.05
N GLY A 19 -3.69 9.18 -4.61
CA GLY A 19 -4.38 10.25 -3.89
C GLY A 19 -5.85 9.94 -3.64
N PRO A 20 -6.63 9.44 -4.64
CA PRO A 20 -8.01 9.04 -4.42
C PRO A 20 -8.17 7.97 -3.33
N TYR A 21 -7.21 7.06 -3.15
CA TYR A 21 -7.21 6.07 -2.07
C TYR A 21 -7.04 6.75 -0.70
N CYS A 22 -6.12 7.72 -0.59
CA CYS A 22 -5.96 8.53 0.62
C CYS A 22 -7.25 9.30 0.96
N THR A 23 -7.80 10.05 0.00
CA THR A 23 -8.98 10.89 0.24
C THR A 23 -10.26 10.06 0.45
N MET A 24 -10.33 8.86 -0.09
CA MET A 24 -11.37 7.88 0.24
C MET A 24 -11.31 7.48 1.71
N ILE A 25 -10.14 7.16 2.25
CA ILE A 25 -9.97 6.82 3.67
C ILE A 25 -10.38 8.00 4.55
N LEU A 26 -9.99 9.24 4.19
CA LEU A 26 -10.41 10.42 4.92
C LEU A 26 -11.93 10.60 4.90
N SER A 27 -12.59 10.32 3.77
CA SER A 27 -14.05 10.30 3.66
C SER A 27 -14.68 9.21 4.54
N ASP A 28 -14.14 7.99 4.53
CA ASP A 28 -14.62 6.89 5.38
C ASP A 28 -14.48 7.21 6.87
N LEU A 29 -13.47 8.02 7.25
CA LEU A 29 -13.28 8.54 8.60
C LEU A 29 -14.18 9.74 8.94
N GLY A 30 -15.04 10.16 8.02
CA GLY A 30 -16.08 11.17 8.21
C GLY A 30 -15.73 12.57 7.70
N ALA A 31 -14.57 12.80 7.10
CA ALA A 31 -14.26 14.09 6.49
C ALA A 31 -15.16 14.35 5.27
N ARG A 32 -15.55 15.62 5.09
CA ARG A 32 -16.17 16.06 3.85
C ARG A 32 -15.09 16.21 2.78
N VAL A 33 -15.22 15.50 1.67
CA VAL A 33 -14.25 15.52 0.58
C VAL A 33 -14.89 16.14 -0.66
N ILE A 34 -14.29 17.23 -1.15
CA ILE A 34 -14.65 17.84 -2.44
C ILE A 34 -13.55 17.51 -3.45
N LYS A 35 -13.89 16.64 -4.38
CA LYS A 35 -13.02 16.28 -5.51
C LYS A 35 -13.16 17.33 -6.61
N VAL A 36 -12.05 17.95 -6.98
CA VAL A 36 -11.99 18.91 -8.07
C VAL A 36 -11.47 18.22 -9.32
N GLU A 37 -12.26 18.20 -10.37
CA GLU A 37 -11.97 17.49 -11.60
C GLU A 37 -11.87 18.47 -12.78
N ALA A 38 -11.07 18.10 -13.79
CA ALA A 38 -11.03 18.88 -15.03
C ALA A 38 -12.38 18.81 -15.75
N PRO A 39 -12.92 19.94 -16.26
CA PRO A 39 -14.14 19.92 -17.07
C PRO A 39 -14.03 18.93 -18.25
N GLU A 40 -15.13 18.29 -18.62
CA GLU A 40 -15.29 17.35 -19.75
C GLU A 40 -14.50 16.05 -19.64
N ILE A 41 -13.31 16.07 -19.03
CA ILE A 41 -12.40 14.91 -18.94
C ILE A 41 -12.61 14.14 -17.65
N GLY A 42 -12.75 14.84 -16.52
CA GLY A 42 -12.82 14.28 -15.18
C GLY A 42 -11.52 13.60 -14.74
N ASP A 43 -11.65 12.67 -13.83
CA ASP A 43 -10.57 11.75 -13.43
C ASP A 43 -10.37 10.67 -14.50
N ASP A 44 -9.13 10.38 -14.87
CA ASP A 44 -8.80 9.36 -15.88
C ASP A 44 -9.41 7.99 -15.55
N SER A 45 -9.54 7.67 -14.27
CA SER A 45 -10.13 6.39 -13.80
C SER A 45 -11.61 6.23 -14.13
N ARG A 46 -12.31 7.29 -14.51
CA ARG A 46 -13.69 7.21 -15.05
C ARG A 46 -13.78 6.37 -16.33
N LYS A 47 -12.64 6.23 -17.03
CA LYS A 47 -12.52 5.46 -18.29
C LYS A 47 -11.93 4.05 -18.07
N PHE A 48 -11.64 3.66 -16.82
CA PHE A 48 -11.07 2.36 -16.51
C PHE A 48 -12.17 1.35 -16.20
N GLY A 49 -12.15 0.19 -16.87
CA GLY A 49 -13.05 -0.92 -16.56
C GLY A 49 -12.67 -1.63 -15.24
N PRO A 50 -13.56 -2.53 -14.76
CA PRO A 50 -14.83 -2.90 -15.38
C PRO A 50 -15.91 -1.82 -15.21
N PHE A 51 -16.94 -1.89 -16.06
CA PHE A 51 -18.07 -0.95 -16.03
C PHE A 51 -19.33 -1.63 -15.50
N ILE A 52 -20.12 -0.88 -14.74
CA ILE A 52 -21.50 -1.21 -14.38
C ILE A 52 -22.34 -0.18 -15.09
N GLU A 53 -23.10 -0.61 -16.09
CA GLU A 53 -23.71 0.26 -17.09
C GLU A 53 -22.61 1.15 -17.71
N ASP A 54 -22.74 2.49 -17.66
CA ASP A 54 -21.75 3.44 -18.19
C ASP A 54 -20.75 3.94 -17.15
N TYR A 55 -20.78 3.40 -15.92
CA TYR A 55 -19.95 3.88 -14.81
C TYR A 55 -18.77 2.94 -14.52
N SER A 56 -17.57 3.51 -14.43
CA SER A 56 -16.38 2.77 -14.00
C SER A 56 -16.53 2.30 -12.56
N ALA A 57 -16.57 0.98 -12.35
CA ALA A 57 -16.54 0.38 -11.01
C ALA A 57 -15.23 0.70 -10.27
N TYR A 58 -14.14 0.86 -11.02
CA TYR A 58 -12.85 1.30 -10.48
C TYR A 58 -12.94 2.71 -9.88
N PHE A 59 -13.49 3.67 -10.64
CA PHE A 59 -13.69 5.04 -10.16
C PHE A 59 -14.61 5.07 -8.92
N MET A 60 -15.73 4.35 -8.98
CA MET A 60 -16.71 4.32 -7.88
C MET A 60 -16.11 3.76 -6.59
N SER A 61 -15.27 2.73 -6.68
CA SER A 61 -14.66 2.11 -5.49
C SER A 61 -13.76 3.06 -4.72
N LEU A 62 -13.07 3.98 -5.42
CA LEU A 62 -12.08 4.91 -4.86
C LEU A 62 -12.66 6.28 -4.50
N ASN A 63 -13.82 6.63 -5.06
CA ASN A 63 -14.37 7.98 -4.92
C ASN A 63 -15.75 7.99 -4.22
N ARG A 64 -16.13 6.89 -3.57
CA ARG A 64 -17.34 6.84 -2.75
C ARG A 64 -17.30 7.89 -1.64
N GLY A 65 -18.45 8.49 -1.35
CA GLY A 65 -18.60 9.48 -0.29
C GLY A 65 -18.02 10.87 -0.61
N LYS A 66 -17.44 11.08 -1.80
CA LYS A 66 -16.91 12.37 -2.24
C LYS A 66 -17.95 13.16 -3.02
N GLU A 67 -17.95 14.48 -2.83
CA GLU A 67 -18.62 15.43 -3.71
C GLU A 67 -17.68 15.77 -4.88
N SER A 68 -18.21 16.07 -6.07
CA SER A 68 -17.40 16.46 -7.23
C SER A 68 -17.78 17.82 -7.74
N ILE A 69 -16.77 18.59 -8.15
CA ILE A 69 -16.93 19.85 -8.86
C ILE A 69 -15.95 19.92 -10.04
N ALA A 70 -16.43 20.34 -11.19
CA ALA A 70 -15.60 20.54 -12.37
C ALA A 70 -15.04 21.98 -12.40
N LEU A 71 -13.71 22.14 -12.34
CA LEU A 71 -13.03 23.43 -12.40
C LEU A 71 -11.77 23.34 -13.26
N ASN A 72 -11.58 24.32 -14.14
CA ASN A 72 -10.34 24.50 -14.91
C ASN A 72 -9.40 25.46 -14.15
N LEU A 73 -8.46 24.94 -13.40
CA LEU A 73 -7.52 25.75 -12.62
C LEU A 73 -6.51 26.57 -13.47
N LYS A 74 -6.66 26.58 -14.78
CA LYS A 74 -5.97 27.53 -15.67
C LYS A 74 -6.85 28.73 -16.03
N ASN A 75 -8.12 28.72 -15.68
CA ASN A 75 -9.08 29.79 -15.90
C ASN A 75 -9.22 30.64 -14.63
N GLU A 76 -9.19 31.97 -14.78
CA GLU A 76 -9.20 32.88 -13.62
C GLU A 76 -10.55 32.91 -12.88
N ASP A 77 -11.67 32.66 -13.54
CA ASP A 77 -12.96 32.63 -12.86
C ASP A 77 -13.13 31.36 -12.04
N ASP A 78 -12.68 30.22 -12.58
CA ASP A 78 -12.67 28.97 -11.85
C ASP A 78 -11.70 29.00 -10.67
N LYS A 79 -10.54 29.69 -10.80
CA LYS A 79 -9.62 29.93 -9.70
C LYS A 79 -10.27 30.70 -8.55
N LYS A 80 -11.12 31.69 -8.84
CA LYS A 80 -11.87 32.43 -7.81
C LYS A 80 -12.81 31.51 -7.04
N ILE A 81 -13.43 30.53 -7.71
CA ILE A 81 -14.28 29.53 -7.08
C ILE A 81 -13.42 28.58 -6.22
N PHE A 82 -12.33 28.09 -6.78
CA PHE A 82 -11.39 27.22 -6.09
C PHE A 82 -10.81 27.88 -4.83
N ASP A 83 -10.41 29.15 -4.91
CA ASP A 83 -9.93 29.93 -3.78
C ASP A 83 -10.96 30.05 -2.64
N LYS A 84 -12.25 30.20 -2.97
CA LYS A 84 -13.32 30.21 -1.98
C LYS A 84 -13.46 28.85 -1.27
N ILE A 85 -13.29 27.76 -1.99
CA ILE A 85 -13.32 26.40 -1.43
C ILE A 85 -12.08 26.21 -0.53
N LEU A 86 -10.89 26.53 -1.06
CA LEU A 86 -9.62 26.34 -0.39
C LEU A 86 -9.51 27.19 0.90
N SER A 87 -10.12 28.38 0.93
CA SER A 87 -10.17 29.24 2.13
C SER A 87 -10.91 28.62 3.32
N LYS A 88 -11.72 27.59 3.08
CA LYS A 88 -12.48 26.85 4.10
C LYS A 88 -11.91 25.45 4.35
N ALA A 89 -10.94 25.03 3.53
CA ALA A 89 -10.39 23.70 3.60
C ALA A 89 -9.40 23.55 4.77
N ASP A 90 -9.38 22.35 5.31
CA ASP A 90 -8.40 21.90 6.30
C ASP A 90 -7.21 21.21 5.65
N ILE A 91 -7.47 20.52 4.55
CA ILE A 91 -6.51 19.64 3.87
C ILE A 91 -6.66 19.85 2.36
N LEU A 92 -5.53 19.96 1.67
CA LEU A 92 -5.40 19.85 0.22
C LEU A 92 -4.56 18.62 -0.10
N VAL A 93 -5.07 17.74 -0.97
CA VAL A 93 -4.35 16.55 -1.45
C VAL A 93 -4.20 16.62 -2.96
N GLU A 94 -2.99 16.38 -3.47
CA GLU A 94 -2.70 16.37 -4.88
C GLU A 94 -1.73 15.22 -5.24
N ASN A 95 -1.76 14.77 -6.50
CA ASN A 95 -0.82 13.77 -7.02
C ASN A 95 -0.38 14.09 -8.45
N PHE A 96 -0.21 15.36 -8.77
CA PHE A 96 0.32 15.80 -10.04
C PHE A 96 1.84 15.61 -10.12
N LYS A 97 2.34 15.75 -11.33
CA LYS A 97 3.78 15.87 -11.56
C LYS A 97 4.32 17.10 -10.80
N PRO A 98 5.48 17.00 -10.13
CA PRO A 98 6.11 18.13 -9.45
C PRO A 98 6.16 19.40 -10.31
N GLY A 99 5.92 20.54 -9.68
CA GLY A 99 5.88 21.83 -10.37
C GLY A 99 4.56 22.17 -11.10
N THR A 100 3.60 21.26 -11.13
CA THR A 100 2.30 21.52 -11.81
C THR A 100 1.47 22.54 -11.07
N LEU A 101 1.27 22.38 -9.77
CA LEU A 101 0.49 23.31 -8.96
C LEU A 101 1.20 24.65 -8.77
N GLU A 102 2.52 24.67 -8.72
CA GLU A 102 3.32 25.90 -8.73
C GLU A 102 3.04 26.75 -9.97
N LYS A 103 2.99 26.13 -11.14
CA LYS A 103 2.65 26.83 -12.42
C LYS A 103 1.25 27.42 -12.42
N TRP A 104 0.32 26.84 -11.65
CA TRP A 104 -1.05 27.36 -11.54
C TRP A 104 -1.24 28.37 -10.40
N GLY A 105 -0.18 28.60 -9.57
CA GLY A 105 -0.21 29.52 -8.42
C GLY A 105 -0.69 28.86 -7.14
N TYR A 106 -0.68 27.52 -7.08
CA TYR A 106 -1.14 26.75 -5.93
C TYR A 106 -0.02 25.84 -5.35
N GLY A 107 1.25 26.19 -5.57
CA GLY A 107 2.36 25.53 -4.91
C GLY A 107 2.35 25.75 -3.39
N TRP A 108 3.01 24.86 -2.65
CA TRP A 108 3.04 24.92 -1.18
C TRP A 108 3.36 26.31 -0.61
N LYS A 109 4.37 26.99 -1.17
CA LYS A 109 4.81 28.31 -0.67
C LYS A 109 3.70 29.37 -0.77
N ASP A 110 2.96 29.38 -1.88
CA ASP A 110 1.88 30.32 -2.12
C ASP A 110 0.66 29.99 -1.26
N VAL A 111 0.31 28.71 -1.22
CA VAL A 111 -0.83 28.20 -0.45
C VAL A 111 -0.60 28.41 1.06
N ASN A 112 0.58 28.08 1.58
CA ASN A 112 0.89 28.27 3.01
C ASN A 112 0.89 29.73 3.43
N LYS A 113 1.36 30.63 2.58
CA LYS A 113 1.32 32.08 2.82
C LYS A 113 -0.11 32.58 2.94
N LYS A 114 -1.02 32.09 2.09
CA LYS A 114 -2.42 32.51 2.02
C LYS A 114 -3.29 31.79 3.06
N TYR A 115 -3.01 30.52 3.31
CA TYR A 115 -3.77 29.64 4.20
C TYR A 115 -2.83 28.90 5.19
N PRO A 116 -2.28 29.57 6.18
CA PRO A 116 -1.18 29.05 7.03
C PRO A 116 -1.58 27.86 7.91
N LYS A 117 -2.88 27.55 8.03
CA LYS A 117 -3.39 26.38 8.77
C LYS A 117 -3.68 25.17 7.88
N LEU A 118 -3.61 25.34 6.56
CA LEU A 118 -3.92 24.27 5.61
C LEU A 118 -2.82 23.20 5.65
N ILE A 119 -3.21 21.94 5.74
CA ILE A 119 -2.33 20.79 5.53
C ILE A 119 -2.29 20.50 4.03
N TYR A 120 -1.10 20.48 3.46
CA TYR A 120 -0.88 20.25 2.03
C TYR A 120 -0.15 18.93 1.83
N ALA A 121 -0.78 17.97 1.17
CA ALA A 121 -0.21 16.65 0.92
C ALA A 121 -0.01 16.40 -0.58
N SER A 122 1.24 16.16 -0.97
CA SER A 122 1.64 15.75 -2.33
C SER A 122 2.06 14.29 -2.31
N ALA A 123 1.50 13.48 -3.20
CA ALA A 123 1.91 12.10 -3.41
C ALA A 123 2.34 11.90 -4.86
N SER A 124 3.60 11.56 -5.10
CA SER A 124 4.14 11.41 -6.45
C SER A 124 5.05 10.19 -6.56
N GLY A 125 5.44 9.82 -7.76
CA GLY A 125 6.26 8.64 -7.99
C GLY A 125 7.57 8.62 -7.22
N PHE A 126 8.28 9.77 -7.21
CA PHE A 126 9.62 9.90 -6.65
C PHE A 126 9.76 11.06 -5.65
N GLY A 127 8.65 11.60 -5.17
CA GLY A 127 8.65 12.78 -4.29
C GLY A 127 8.84 14.09 -5.05
N GLN A 128 8.80 15.20 -4.31
CA GLN A 128 8.94 16.57 -4.85
C GLN A 128 10.41 17.02 -4.92
N THR A 129 11.32 16.23 -4.38
CA THR A 129 12.78 16.51 -4.33
C THR A 129 13.56 15.34 -4.93
N GLY A 130 14.88 15.50 -5.03
CA GLY A 130 15.77 14.45 -5.52
C GLY A 130 15.89 14.35 -7.04
N PRO A 131 16.79 13.48 -7.54
CA PRO A 131 17.18 13.42 -8.95
C PRO A 131 16.09 12.85 -9.86
N LEU A 132 15.18 12.06 -9.35
CA LEU A 132 14.14 11.38 -10.13
C LEU A 132 12.79 12.11 -10.12
N LYS A 133 12.65 13.23 -9.43
CA LYS A 133 11.37 13.94 -9.22
C LYS A 133 10.59 14.26 -10.51
N GLU A 134 11.31 14.46 -11.61
CA GLU A 134 10.70 14.82 -12.89
C GLU A 134 10.23 13.60 -13.71
N LEU A 135 10.60 12.39 -13.29
CA LEU A 135 10.21 11.17 -14.00
C LEU A 135 8.76 10.78 -13.67
N PRO A 136 8.01 10.30 -14.66
CA PRO A 136 6.72 9.69 -14.40
C PRO A 136 6.91 8.32 -13.72
N ALA A 137 6.01 7.97 -12.81
CA ALA A 137 5.96 6.64 -12.24
C ALA A 137 4.54 6.10 -12.22
N TYR A 138 4.45 4.78 -12.39
CA TYR A 138 3.24 3.98 -12.16
C TYR A 138 3.57 2.88 -11.17
N ASP A 139 2.57 2.27 -10.59
CA ASP A 139 2.68 1.19 -9.61
C ASP A 139 3.77 0.16 -9.96
N MET A 140 3.71 -0.42 -11.16
CA MET A 140 4.65 -1.46 -11.56
C MET A 140 6.09 -0.97 -11.69
N VAL A 141 6.29 0.31 -12.02
CA VAL A 141 7.63 0.93 -12.09
C VAL A 141 8.25 1.01 -10.70
N VAL A 142 7.49 1.50 -9.71
CA VAL A 142 8.00 1.60 -8.33
C VAL A 142 8.11 0.25 -7.64
N GLN A 143 7.27 -0.74 -7.96
CA GLN A 143 7.46 -2.12 -7.50
C GLN A 143 8.78 -2.72 -8.01
N GLY A 144 9.12 -2.46 -9.29
CA GLY A 144 10.38 -2.90 -9.89
C GLY A 144 11.59 -2.18 -9.28
N MET A 145 11.57 -0.85 -9.29
CA MET A 145 12.67 -0.02 -8.79
C MET A 145 12.88 -0.14 -7.27
N GLY A 146 11.77 -0.27 -6.52
CA GLY A 146 11.80 -0.42 -5.06
C GLY A 146 12.21 -1.82 -4.58
N GLY A 147 12.39 -2.78 -5.49
CA GLY A 147 12.86 -4.13 -5.15
C GLY A 147 11.75 -5.12 -4.77
N LEU A 148 10.49 -4.73 -4.71
CA LEU A 148 9.40 -5.62 -4.31
C LEU A 148 9.24 -6.80 -5.30
N MET A 149 9.41 -6.54 -6.60
CA MET A 149 9.36 -7.60 -7.62
C MET A 149 10.53 -8.58 -7.53
N SER A 150 11.66 -8.17 -6.96
CA SER A 150 12.84 -9.03 -6.78
C SER A 150 12.69 -10.04 -5.65
N VAL A 151 11.72 -9.85 -4.76
CA VAL A 151 11.43 -10.75 -3.63
C VAL A 151 10.08 -11.47 -3.77
N THR A 152 9.29 -11.13 -4.78
CA THR A 152 7.95 -11.69 -5.02
C THR A 152 7.99 -12.71 -6.16
N GLY A 153 7.36 -13.86 -5.97
CA GLY A 153 7.25 -14.91 -6.98
C GLY A 153 7.81 -16.26 -6.53
N GLN A 154 7.78 -17.23 -7.45
CA GLN A 154 8.38 -18.54 -7.22
C GLN A 154 9.91 -18.47 -7.40
N PRO A 155 10.68 -19.38 -6.76
CA PRO A 155 12.11 -19.47 -7.01
C PRO A 155 12.43 -19.60 -8.50
N ASN A 156 13.38 -18.79 -8.98
CA ASN A 156 13.83 -18.76 -10.39
C ASN A 156 12.74 -18.39 -11.42
N SER A 157 11.64 -17.77 -10.99
CA SER A 157 10.65 -17.20 -11.91
C SER A 157 11.09 -15.85 -12.46
N GLU A 158 10.42 -15.39 -13.52
CA GLU A 158 10.52 -14.01 -13.97
C GLU A 158 10.06 -13.03 -12.86
N PRO A 159 10.54 -11.76 -12.89
CA PRO A 159 10.08 -10.75 -11.95
C PRO A 159 8.56 -10.65 -11.90
N THR A 160 7.99 -10.86 -10.72
CA THR A 160 6.55 -10.93 -10.53
C THR A 160 6.07 -9.74 -9.69
N ARG A 161 5.11 -9.00 -10.22
CA ARG A 161 4.46 -7.93 -9.43
C ARG A 161 3.51 -8.51 -8.39
N VAL A 162 3.26 -7.76 -7.32
CA VAL A 162 2.12 -8.02 -6.44
C VAL A 162 0.82 -7.79 -7.21
N GLY A 163 -0.16 -8.66 -7.05
CA GLY A 163 -1.40 -8.67 -7.84
C GLY A 163 -2.24 -7.40 -7.73
N THR A 164 -2.19 -6.71 -6.61
CA THR A 164 -2.78 -5.38 -6.40
C THR A 164 -1.76 -4.28 -6.68
N SER A 165 -2.21 -3.03 -6.90
CA SER A 165 -1.34 -1.85 -7.07
C SER A 165 -0.77 -1.40 -5.73
N ILE A 166 0.11 -2.22 -5.15
CA ILE A 166 0.64 -2.01 -3.80
C ILE A 166 1.49 -0.73 -3.69
N GLY A 167 2.11 -0.29 -4.79
CA GLY A 167 2.87 0.95 -4.85
C GLY A 167 1.99 2.17 -4.63
N ASP A 168 0.86 2.20 -5.32
CA ASP A 168 -0.15 3.25 -5.16
C ASP A 168 -0.80 3.19 -3.76
N ILE A 169 -1.24 2.00 -3.34
CA ILE A 169 -1.97 1.81 -2.09
C ILE A 169 -1.11 2.20 -0.88
N THR A 170 0.15 1.77 -0.83
CA THR A 170 1.04 2.13 0.28
C THR A 170 1.32 3.63 0.34
N ALA A 171 1.53 4.27 -0.80
CA ALA A 171 1.70 5.72 -0.84
C ALA A 171 0.43 6.45 -0.38
N GLY A 172 -0.76 5.98 -0.77
CA GLY A 172 -2.03 6.50 -0.27
C GLY A 172 -2.18 6.34 1.25
N LEU A 173 -1.79 5.19 1.80
CA LEU A 173 -1.78 4.94 3.25
C LEU A 173 -0.79 5.85 3.98
N PHE A 174 0.46 5.96 3.51
CA PHE A 174 1.45 6.84 4.14
C PHE A 174 1.04 8.31 4.06
N THR A 175 0.41 8.73 2.96
CA THR A 175 -0.17 10.08 2.84
C THR A 175 -1.26 10.30 3.90
N THR A 176 -2.14 9.33 4.09
CA THR A 176 -3.18 9.40 5.13
C THR A 176 -2.59 9.47 6.53
N ILE A 177 -1.56 8.66 6.83
CA ILE A 177 -0.84 8.69 8.11
C ILE A 177 -0.21 10.06 8.34
N GLY A 178 0.50 10.60 7.32
CA GLY A 178 1.11 11.93 7.38
C GLY A 178 0.09 13.03 7.65
N ILE A 179 -1.06 13.00 6.97
CA ILE A 179 -2.16 13.95 7.19
C ILE A 179 -2.68 13.88 8.64
N ASN A 180 -2.91 12.66 9.17
CA ASN A 180 -3.39 12.52 10.54
C ASN A 180 -2.36 13.02 11.58
N ALA A 181 -1.06 12.76 11.34
CA ALA A 181 0.01 13.31 12.19
C ALA A 181 0.04 14.85 12.13
N ALA A 182 -0.10 15.43 10.93
CA ALA A 182 -0.16 16.88 10.75
C ALA A 182 -1.40 17.52 11.38
N LEU A 183 -2.55 16.84 11.34
CA LEU A 183 -3.78 17.28 12.05
C LEU A 183 -3.55 17.33 13.55
N TYR A 184 -2.90 16.33 14.12
CA TYR A 184 -2.56 16.30 15.55
C TYR A 184 -1.57 17.41 15.93
N ASP A 185 -0.54 17.65 15.12
CA ASP A 185 0.43 18.73 15.35
C ASP A 185 -0.24 20.10 15.22
N ARG A 186 -1.12 20.28 14.24
CA ARG A 186 -1.89 21.52 14.03
C ARG A 186 -2.73 21.91 15.24
N GLN A 187 -3.26 20.95 16.01
CA GLN A 187 -4.00 21.24 17.23
C GLN A 187 -3.13 21.96 18.28
N LYS A 188 -1.83 21.68 18.31
CA LYS A 188 -0.87 22.30 19.25
C LYS A 188 -0.27 23.58 18.71
N THR A 189 0.10 23.57 17.43
CA THR A 189 0.88 24.66 16.80
C THR A 189 0.00 25.72 16.14
N GLY A 190 -1.24 25.36 15.79
CA GLY A 190 -2.14 26.20 14.99
C GLY A 190 -1.70 26.37 13.54
N LYS A 191 -0.68 25.63 13.08
CA LYS A 191 -0.08 25.75 11.75
C LYS A 191 -0.36 24.52 10.89
N GLY A 192 -0.49 24.72 9.57
CA GLY A 192 -0.50 23.66 8.59
C GLY A 192 0.89 23.09 8.36
N MET A 193 0.96 22.00 7.58
CA MET A 193 2.19 21.28 7.29
C MET A 193 2.21 20.83 5.82
N TYR A 194 3.39 20.79 5.23
CA TYR A 194 3.62 20.14 3.94
C TYR A 194 4.02 18.69 4.13
N ILE A 195 3.35 17.81 3.41
CA ILE A 195 3.59 16.37 3.41
C ILE A 195 3.98 15.98 2.00
N ASP A 196 5.20 15.49 1.82
CA ASP A 196 5.72 14.98 0.55
C ASP A 196 5.89 13.45 0.66
N VAL A 197 5.16 12.70 -0.18
CA VAL A 197 5.18 11.24 -0.19
C VAL A 197 5.64 10.73 -1.55
N SER A 198 6.73 9.97 -1.53
CA SER A 198 7.28 9.26 -2.68
C SER A 198 6.77 7.82 -2.72
N MET A 199 6.16 7.41 -3.84
CA MET A 199 5.75 6.00 -4.02
C MET A 199 6.94 5.06 -3.89
N LEU A 200 8.13 5.44 -4.44
CA LEU A 200 9.34 4.62 -4.34
C LEU A 200 9.78 4.42 -2.90
N ASP A 201 9.82 5.48 -2.09
CA ASP A 201 10.23 5.39 -0.69
C ASP A 201 9.24 4.53 0.12
N CYS A 202 7.94 4.61 -0.21
CA CYS A 202 6.94 3.74 0.39
C CYS A 202 7.16 2.26 0.06
N GLN A 203 7.64 1.92 -1.16
CA GLN A 203 7.98 0.54 -1.51
C GLN A 203 9.19 0.05 -0.69
N ILE A 204 10.20 0.88 -0.53
CA ILE A 204 11.37 0.55 0.30
C ILE A 204 10.95 0.34 1.76
N ALA A 205 10.09 1.20 2.28
CA ALA A 205 9.61 1.10 3.66
C ALA A 205 8.89 -0.23 3.97
N ILE A 206 8.17 -0.81 3.01
CA ILE A 206 7.44 -2.08 3.21
C ILE A 206 8.29 -3.34 2.93
N LEU A 207 9.53 -3.22 2.49
CA LEU A 207 10.44 -4.37 2.30
C LEU A 207 10.99 -4.94 3.62
N GLU A 208 10.73 -4.31 4.74
CA GLU A 208 11.06 -4.67 6.13
C GLU A 208 12.16 -5.75 6.31
N ASN A 209 11.79 -7.03 6.34
CA ASN A 209 12.70 -8.17 6.52
C ASN A 209 13.70 -8.33 5.36
N ALA A 210 13.32 -8.05 4.14
CA ALA A 210 14.21 -8.17 2.98
C ALA A 210 15.39 -7.19 3.08
N ILE A 211 15.12 -5.95 3.48
CA ILE A 211 16.16 -4.94 3.73
C ILE A 211 17.02 -5.34 4.95
N ALA A 212 16.38 -5.78 6.04
CA ALA A 212 17.10 -6.21 7.24
C ALA A 212 18.08 -7.36 6.94
N ARG A 213 17.67 -8.34 6.13
CA ARG A 213 18.53 -9.45 5.70
C ARG A 213 19.69 -8.98 4.82
N TYR A 214 19.41 -8.09 3.88
CA TYR A 214 20.45 -7.49 3.04
C TYR A 214 21.49 -6.75 3.89
N LEU A 215 21.06 -5.87 4.78
CA LEU A 215 21.96 -5.08 5.62
C LEU A 215 22.76 -5.94 6.61
N ALA A 216 22.17 -7.02 7.13
CA ALA A 216 22.83 -7.88 8.10
C ALA A 216 23.83 -8.86 7.46
N LYS A 217 23.53 -9.38 6.26
CA LYS A 217 24.29 -10.47 5.62
C LYS A 217 24.93 -10.10 4.28
N ASN A 218 24.62 -8.93 3.74
CA ASN A 218 25.00 -8.53 2.37
C ASN A 218 24.51 -9.53 1.28
N GLU A 219 23.41 -10.23 1.57
CA GLU A 219 22.77 -11.16 0.64
C GLU A 219 21.57 -10.50 0.00
N ILE A 220 21.51 -10.48 -1.32
CA ILE A 220 20.35 -9.97 -2.06
C ILE A 220 19.21 -10.99 -1.90
N PRO A 221 18.09 -10.64 -1.23
CA PRO A 221 16.95 -11.53 -1.10
C PRO A 221 16.36 -11.91 -2.46
N LYS A 222 15.92 -13.16 -2.56
CA LYS A 222 15.32 -13.72 -3.81
C LYS A 222 13.89 -14.19 -3.53
N PRO A 223 13.07 -14.35 -4.58
CA PRO A 223 11.74 -14.94 -4.44
C PRO A 223 11.81 -16.36 -3.86
N MET A 224 10.95 -16.63 -2.88
CA MET A 224 10.89 -17.90 -2.14
C MET A 224 9.50 -18.56 -2.22
N GLY A 225 8.65 -18.13 -3.14
CA GLY A 225 7.26 -18.55 -3.19
C GLY A 225 6.49 -18.08 -1.96
N SER A 226 5.81 -19.00 -1.31
CA SER A 226 5.06 -18.74 -0.07
C SER A 226 5.90 -18.93 1.20
N ARG A 227 7.17 -19.30 1.08
CA ARG A 227 8.05 -19.62 2.21
C ARG A 227 8.46 -18.37 3.01
N HIS A 228 8.34 -18.44 4.32
CA HIS A 228 8.92 -17.42 5.20
C HIS A 228 10.45 -17.57 5.27
N PRO A 229 11.22 -16.48 5.15
CA PRO A 229 12.68 -16.55 5.02
C PRO A 229 13.43 -17.03 6.27
N SER A 230 12.81 -16.98 7.45
CA SER A 230 13.49 -17.23 8.74
C SER A 230 12.74 -18.17 9.68
N ILE A 231 11.53 -18.58 9.33
CA ILE A 231 10.65 -19.39 10.19
C ILE A 231 10.22 -20.64 9.43
N ALA A 232 10.33 -21.81 10.08
CA ALA A 232 10.03 -23.10 9.46
C ALA A 232 9.36 -24.08 10.45
N PRO A 233 8.28 -24.78 9.99
CA PRO A 233 7.59 -24.63 8.73
C PRO A 233 6.65 -23.41 8.72
N PHE A 234 6.77 -22.56 7.70
CA PHE A 234 5.87 -21.45 7.47
C PHE A 234 5.76 -21.18 5.96
N GLU A 235 4.90 -21.93 5.29
CA GLU A 235 4.62 -21.81 3.84
C GLU A 235 3.34 -22.57 3.46
N ALA A 236 3.02 -22.59 2.16
CA ALA A 236 1.95 -23.40 1.62
C ALA A 236 2.43 -24.83 1.34
N PHE A 237 1.65 -25.81 1.77
CA PHE A 237 1.90 -27.25 1.60
C PHE A 237 0.77 -27.86 0.76
N LYS A 238 1.15 -28.79 -0.12
CA LYS A 238 0.20 -29.52 -0.96
C LYS A 238 -0.56 -30.56 -0.14
N THR A 239 -1.87 -30.59 -0.31
CA THR A 239 -2.79 -31.59 0.21
C THR A 239 -3.29 -32.49 -0.91
N GLN A 240 -4.28 -33.34 -0.66
CA GLN A 240 -4.86 -34.20 -1.69
C GLN A 240 -5.50 -33.42 -2.84
N ASP A 241 -6.18 -32.31 -2.55
CA ASP A 241 -7.00 -31.57 -3.53
C ASP A 241 -6.60 -30.11 -3.73
N SER A 242 -5.76 -29.53 -2.86
CA SER A 242 -5.36 -28.12 -2.95
C SER A 242 -4.10 -27.83 -2.12
N TYR A 243 -4.04 -26.70 -1.45
CA TYR A 243 -2.96 -26.29 -0.57
C TYR A 243 -3.49 -25.85 0.78
N ILE A 244 -2.69 -26.05 1.83
CA ILE A 244 -2.91 -25.53 3.18
C ILE A 244 -1.69 -24.69 3.59
N ILE A 245 -1.93 -23.55 4.26
CA ILE A 245 -0.85 -22.78 4.89
C ILE A 245 -0.63 -23.33 6.29
N ILE A 246 0.61 -23.72 6.59
CA ILE A 246 1.05 -24.10 7.92
C ILE A 246 2.05 -23.06 8.41
N ALA A 247 1.80 -22.51 9.59
CA ALA A 247 2.63 -21.49 10.25
C ALA A 247 2.97 -21.96 11.68
N ALA A 248 3.83 -22.96 11.78
CA ALA A 248 4.30 -23.48 13.08
C ALA A 248 5.57 -22.71 13.51
N GLY A 249 5.39 -21.46 13.92
CA GLY A 249 6.45 -20.47 14.11
C GLY A 249 7.35 -20.67 15.33
N ASN A 250 7.14 -21.69 16.14
CA ASN A 250 8.00 -22.05 17.28
C ASN A 250 7.97 -23.56 17.55
N ASP A 251 8.88 -24.04 18.41
CA ASP A 251 9.06 -25.47 18.64
C ASP A 251 7.81 -26.13 19.24
N LYS A 252 7.07 -25.45 20.13
CA LYS A 252 5.82 -25.98 20.70
C LYS A 252 4.72 -26.17 19.62
N LEU A 253 4.64 -25.26 18.65
CA LEU A 253 3.71 -25.38 17.54
C LEU A 253 4.15 -26.49 16.57
N PHE A 254 5.46 -26.65 16.36
CA PHE A 254 6.01 -27.74 15.57
C PHE A 254 5.73 -29.09 16.20
N GLU A 255 5.91 -29.25 17.53
CA GLU A 255 5.56 -30.47 18.27
C GLU A 255 4.07 -30.82 18.13
N LYS A 256 3.17 -29.81 18.23
CA LYS A 256 1.74 -30.02 18.03
C LYS A 256 1.43 -30.46 16.58
N LEU A 257 2.07 -29.83 15.60
CA LEU A 257 1.93 -30.21 14.20
C LEU A 257 2.37 -31.66 13.97
N CYS A 258 3.55 -32.05 14.48
CA CYS A 258 4.07 -33.41 14.37
C CYS A 258 3.13 -34.44 15.04
N THR A 259 2.60 -34.10 16.19
CA THR A 259 1.64 -34.96 16.91
C THR A 259 0.35 -35.14 16.09
N LEU A 260 -0.22 -34.05 15.57
CA LEU A 260 -1.44 -34.06 14.73
C LEU A 260 -1.22 -34.88 13.45
N LEU A 261 -0.09 -34.70 12.82
CA LEU A 261 0.27 -35.43 11.61
C LEU A 261 0.72 -36.88 11.86
N LYS A 262 0.86 -37.31 13.11
CA LYS A 262 1.40 -38.62 13.53
C LYS A 262 2.81 -38.88 12.99
N LEU A 263 3.69 -37.88 13.16
CA LEU A 263 5.10 -37.86 12.77
C LEU A 263 5.98 -37.48 14.01
N PRO A 264 5.83 -38.16 15.19
CA PRO A 264 6.54 -37.76 16.40
C PRO A 264 8.06 -37.88 16.28
N GLU A 265 8.56 -38.69 15.36
CA GLU A 265 9.99 -38.88 15.10
C GLU A 265 10.67 -37.59 14.63
N LEU A 266 9.97 -36.67 13.99
CA LEU A 266 10.51 -35.39 13.57
C LEU A 266 10.88 -34.47 14.75
N ILE A 267 10.23 -34.64 15.91
CA ILE A 267 10.48 -33.81 17.09
C ILE A 267 11.89 -34.05 17.66
N GLN A 268 12.37 -35.27 17.56
CA GLN A 268 13.69 -35.67 18.08
C GLN A 268 14.77 -35.71 17.00
N ASP A 269 14.44 -35.51 15.74
CA ASP A 269 15.40 -35.46 14.65
C ASP A 269 16.25 -34.19 14.75
N PRO A 270 17.60 -34.31 14.87
CA PRO A 270 18.48 -33.14 14.89
C PRO A 270 18.32 -32.14 13.76
N LYS A 271 17.83 -32.60 12.59
CA LYS A 271 17.54 -31.75 11.43
C LYS A 271 16.35 -30.82 11.68
N PHE A 272 15.46 -31.16 12.64
CA PHE A 272 14.18 -30.43 12.80
C PHE A 272 13.92 -30.00 14.25
N SER A 273 14.85 -30.27 15.17
CA SER A 273 14.72 -30.08 16.64
C SER A 273 14.49 -28.60 17.04
N ASP A 274 15.00 -27.66 16.27
CA ASP A 274 14.83 -26.22 16.47
C ASP A 274 14.53 -25.48 15.18
N ASN A 275 14.12 -24.21 15.29
CA ASN A 275 13.74 -23.42 14.10
C ASN A 275 14.89 -23.24 13.10
N SER A 276 16.12 -23.07 13.57
CA SER A 276 17.28 -22.88 12.68
C SER A 276 17.55 -24.13 11.85
N SER A 277 17.54 -25.29 12.50
CA SER A 277 17.72 -26.58 11.86
C SER A 277 16.61 -26.89 10.87
N ARG A 278 15.34 -26.60 11.23
CA ARG A 278 14.21 -26.72 10.30
C ARG A 278 14.34 -25.80 9.08
N ALA A 279 14.73 -24.54 9.27
CA ALA A 279 14.91 -23.60 8.17
C ALA A 279 16.01 -24.04 7.19
N GLN A 280 17.10 -24.63 7.68
CA GLN A 280 18.18 -25.19 6.87
C GLN A 280 17.75 -26.45 6.08
N ASN A 281 16.89 -27.28 6.66
CA ASN A 281 16.44 -28.54 6.09
C ASN A 281 14.99 -28.47 5.57
N MET A 282 14.50 -27.26 5.23
CA MET A 282 13.09 -27.03 4.92
C MET A 282 12.61 -27.81 3.70
N ASP A 283 13.45 -28.04 2.68
CA ASP A 283 13.06 -28.78 1.50
C ASP A 283 12.81 -30.28 1.79
N GLU A 284 13.58 -30.86 2.71
CA GLU A 284 13.36 -32.22 3.20
C GLU A 284 12.11 -32.28 4.07
N LEU A 285 11.97 -31.36 5.01
CA LEU A 285 10.80 -31.25 5.88
C LEU A 285 9.51 -31.09 5.07
N LYS A 286 9.53 -30.23 4.06
CA LYS A 286 8.38 -30.01 3.17
C LYS A 286 7.91 -31.29 2.51
N LYS A 287 8.83 -32.06 1.95
CA LYS A 287 8.51 -33.36 1.30
C LYS A 287 7.85 -34.33 2.27
N ILE A 288 8.36 -34.42 3.52
CA ILE A 288 7.80 -35.31 4.55
C ILE A 288 6.38 -34.87 4.89
N LEU A 289 6.18 -33.56 5.15
CA LEU A 289 4.88 -33.02 5.51
C LEU A 289 3.86 -33.16 4.36
N GLU A 290 4.25 -32.84 3.12
CA GLU A 290 3.37 -32.97 1.95
C GLU A 290 2.98 -34.44 1.66
N ASN A 291 3.91 -35.38 1.84
CA ASN A 291 3.58 -36.80 1.73
C ASN A 291 2.46 -37.21 2.70
N LYS A 292 2.51 -36.71 3.92
CA LYS A 292 1.45 -36.95 4.92
C LYS A 292 0.17 -36.22 4.59
N LEU A 293 0.27 -34.94 4.24
CA LEU A 293 -0.87 -34.08 3.95
C LEU A 293 -1.66 -34.52 2.70
N SER A 294 -1.00 -35.15 1.72
CA SER A 294 -1.65 -35.68 0.52
C SER A 294 -2.67 -36.79 0.79
N SER A 295 -2.66 -37.38 1.98
CA SER A 295 -3.62 -38.47 2.36
C SER A 295 -5.05 -38.00 2.60
N ARG A 296 -5.30 -36.70 2.76
CA ARG A 296 -6.61 -36.11 3.06
C ARG A 296 -6.83 -34.80 2.31
N LYS A 297 -8.09 -34.41 2.15
CA LYS A 297 -8.49 -33.13 1.56
C LYS A 297 -8.18 -31.96 2.50
N THR A 298 -7.96 -30.79 1.92
CA THR A 298 -7.63 -29.55 2.65
C THR A 298 -8.62 -29.25 3.78
N ASN A 299 -9.91 -29.31 3.48
CA ASN A 299 -10.96 -29.01 4.47
C ASN A 299 -11.02 -29.98 5.66
N GLU A 300 -10.46 -31.18 5.52
CA GLU A 300 -10.36 -32.15 6.63
C GLU A 300 -9.19 -31.80 7.55
N TRP A 301 -8.06 -31.34 6.97
CA TRP A 301 -6.91 -30.87 7.74
C TRP A 301 -7.16 -29.54 8.47
N VAL A 302 -7.94 -28.66 7.87
CA VAL A 302 -8.28 -27.35 8.49
C VAL A 302 -9.15 -27.52 9.74
N LYS A 303 -9.90 -28.62 9.87
CA LYS A 303 -10.74 -28.89 11.06
C LYS A 303 -9.96 -29.38 12.26
N ASP A 304 -8.86 -30.04 12.05
CA ASP A 304 -7.98 -30.59 13.08
C ASP A 304 -7.01 -29.52 13.60
#